data_59e92a03d5efed82313ecf874bbf56ee
#
_entry.id   59e92a03d5efed82313ecf874bbf56ee
#
_cell.length_a   1.000
_cell.length_b   1.000
_cell.length_c   1.000
_cell.angle_alpha   90.00
_cell.angle_beta   90.00
_cell.angle_gamma   90.00
#
_symmetry.space_group_name_H-M   'P 1'
#
loop_
_entity.id
_entity.type
_entity.pdbx_description
1 polymer ?
#
loop_
_entity_poly.entity_id
_entity_poly.type
_entity_poly.pdbx_seq_one_letter_code
_entity_poly.pdbx_strand_id
1 'polypeptide(L)'
;MFAVIDCGTTMTRIYLVNDQKEIVASGRKKVGVRDTSITGSRDKLRNGVTELFFEILREHQIPADQVAFAIASGMITSEVGLIEIPHLVAPAGLPELSDGILEVSDQSVLPLGRPVYFIRGVRNRYPEPVRAQNLRQVDFMRGE
;
A
#
# COMPACT_ATOMS: atom_id res chain seq x y z
N MET A 1 8.50 14.32 8.92
CA MET A 1 7.81 13.02 9.17
C MET A 1 7.33 12.40 7.86
N PHE A 2 6.86 11.14 7.85
CA PHE A 2 6.31 10.45 6.70
C PHE A 2 5.09 9.60 7.09
N ALA A 3 4.28 9.23 6.09
CA ALA A 3 3.14 8.35 6.28
C ALA A 3 3.49 6.91 5.88
N VAL A 4 2.95 5.92 6.59
CA VAL A 4 2.98 4.50 6.21
C VAL A 4 1.54 4.04 6.00
N ILE A 5 1.26 3.55 4.80
CA ILE A 5 -0.05 3.07 4.37
C ILE A 5 0.01 1.55 4.23
N ASP A 6 -0.75 0.86 5.05
CA ASP A 6 -0.97 -0.58 4.98
C ASP A 6 -2.38 -0.84 4.44
N CYS A 7 -2.46 -1.30 3.19
CA CYS A 7 -3.72 -1.57 2.52
C CYS A 7 -3.96 -3.07 2.40
N GLY A 8 -4.88 -3.58 3.18
CA GLY A 8 -5.30 -4.97 3.12
C GLY A 8 -6.52 -5.20 2.21
N THR A 9 -7.09 -6.40 2.30
CA THR A 9 -8.27 -6.81 1.52
C THR A 9 -9.51 -5.98 1.87
N THR A 10 -9.74 -5.68 3.16
CA THR A 10 -10.96 -5.03 3.65
C THR A 10 -10.71 -3.80 4.52
N MET A 11 -9.47 -3.58 4.91
CA MET A 11 -9.09 -2.54 5.85
C MET A 11 -7.82 -1.85 5.37
N THR A 12 -7.80 -0.52 5.45
CA THR A 12 -6.59 0.28 5.31
C THR A 12 -6.23 0.92 6.64
N ARG A 13 -4.94 0.93 6.95
CA ARG A 13 -4.35 1.60 8.11
C ARG A 13 -3.33 2.61 7.65
N ILE A 14 -3.26 3.75 8.32
CA ILE A 14 -2.24 4.77 8.08
C ILE A 14 -1.61 5.14 9.40
N TYR A 15 -0.30 5.23 9.39
CA TYR A 15 0.53 5.65 10.52
C TYR A 15 1.34 6.87 10.09
N LEU A 16 1.38 7.91 10.90
CA LEU A 16 2.31 9.02 10.74
C LEU A 16 3.52 8.79 11.65
N VAL A 17 4.69 8.84 11.07
CA VAL A 17 5.96 8.50 11.72
C VAL A 17 6.86 9.73 11.70
N ASN A 18 7.41 10.10 12.86
CA ASN A 18 8.34 11.20 12.99
C ASN A 18 9.78 10.81 12.59
N ASP A 19 10.70 11.75 12.67
CA ASP A 19 12.10 11.53 12.29
C ASP A 19 12.85 10.64 13.31
N GLN A 20 12.30 10.47 14.52
CA GLN A 20 12.77 9.53 15.54
C GLN A 20 12.22 8.11 15.33
N LYS A 21 11.45 7.87 14.25
CA LYS A 21 10.79 6.60 13.91
C LYS A 21 9.68 6.20 14.91
N GLU A 22 9.09 7.16 15.57
CA GLU A 22 7.96 6.94 16.46
C GLU A 22 6.64 7.21 15.73
N ILE A 23 5.61 6.41 16.00
CA ILE A 23 4.26 6.64 15.50
C ILE A 23 3.63 7.76 16.34
N VAL A 24 3.37 8.90 15.71
CA VAL A 24 2.79 10.08 16.36
C VAL A 24 1.27 10.19 16.15
N ALA A 25 0.75 9.57 15.10
CA ALA A 25 -0.68 9.49 14.84
C ALA A 25 -0.99 8.25 14.01
N SER A 26 -2.21 7.75 14.09
CA SER A 26 -2.65 6.62 13.27
C SER A 26 -4.15 6.62 13.10
N GLY A 27 -4.62 5.96 12.05
CA GLY A 27 -6.03 5.74 11.80
C GLY A 27 -6.27 4.51 10.95
N ARG A 28 -7.53 4.07 10.91
CA ARG A 28 -7.95 2.94 10.07
C ARG A 28 -9.33 3.19 9.47
N LYS A 29 -9.54 2.66 8.28
CA LYS A 29 -10.81 2.78 7.57
C LYS A 29 -11.19 1.45 6.94
N LYS A 30 -12.47 1.08 7.01
CA LYS A 30 -12.98 -0.13 6.39
C LYS A 30 -13.11 0.08 4.87
N VAL A 31 -11.97 0.13 4.21
CA VAL A 31 -11.80 0.21 2.77
C VAL A 31 -10.56 -0.59 2.39
N GLY A 32 -10.64 -1.37 1.32
CA GLY A 32 -9.55 -2.21 0.85
C GLY A 32 -9.77 -2.67 -0.59
N VAL A 33 -8.89 -3.52 -1.10
CA VAL A 33 -8.94 -3.95 -2.51
C VAL A 33 -10.18 -4.77 -2.85
N ARG A 34 -10.87 -5.34 -1.86
CA ARG A 34 -12.18 -5.99 -2.05
C ARG A 34 -13.21 -5.04 -2.64
N ASP A 35 -13.16 -3.77 -2.27
CA ASP A 35 -14.08 -2.76 -2.81
C ASP A 35 -13.87 -2.61 -4.31
N THR A 36 -12.63 -2.59 -4.80
CA THR A 36 -12.30 -2.58 -6.23
C THR A 36 -12.79 -3.87 -6.92
N SER A 37 -12.57 -5.04 -6.31
CA SER A 37 -13.02 -6.32 -6.88
C SER A 37 -14.53 -6.40 -7.03
N ILE A 38 -15.30 -5.78 -6.14
CA ILE A 38 -16.76 -5.77 -6.18
C ILE A 38 -17.30 -4.74 -7.17
N THR A 39 -16.70 -3.54 -7.20
CA THR A 39 -17.23 -2.41 -7.98
C THR A 39 -16.64 -2.30 -9.38
N GLY A 40 -15.50 -2.94 -9.64
CA GLY A 40 -14.70 -2.75 -10.85
C GLY A 40 -14.00 -1.38 -10.94
N SER A 41 -14.13 -0.52 -9.92
CA SER A 41 -13.53 0.82 -9.87
C SER A 41 -12.58 0.94 -8.67
N ARG A 42 -11.44 1.58 -8.90
CA ARG A 42 -10.47 1.94 -7.86
C ARG A 42 -10.84 3.19 -7.06
N ASP A 43 -11.90 3.89 -7.45
CA ASP A 43 -12.26 5.19 -6.87
C ASP A 43 -12.59 5.10 -5.39
N LYS A 44 -13.33 4.08 -4.97
CA LYS A 44 -13.69 3.90 -3.56
C LYS A 44 -12.44 3.68 -2.70
N LEU A 45 -11.50 2.87 -3.18
CA LEU A 45 -10.23 2.63 -2.50
C LEU A 45 -9.39 3.91 -2.46
N ARG A 46 -9.19 4.57 -3.61
CA ARG A 46 -8.44 5.83 -3.72
C ARG A 46 -9.01 6.90 -2.77
N ASN A 47 -10.30 7.16 -2.85
CA ASN A 47 -10.96 8.16 -2.03
C ASN A 47 -10.88 7.82 -0.55
N GLY A 48 -11.12 6.55 -0.17
CA GLY A 48 -11.06 6.11 1.21
C GLY A 48 -9.68 6.24 1.85
N VAL A 49 -8.60 5.92 1.11
CA VAL A 49 -7.22 6.12 1.56
C VAL A 49 -6.91 7.61 1.70
N THR A 50 -7.30 8.41 0.71
CA THR A 50 -7.09 9.87 0.72
C THR A 50 -7.82 10.53 1.88
N GLU A 51 -9.10 10.21 2.07
CA GLU A 51 -9.91 10.72 3.18
C GLU A 51 -9.28 10.37 4.53
N LEU A 52 -8.90 9.10 4.74
CA LEU A 52 -8.27 8.64 5.98
C LEU A 52 -6.98 9.43 6.27
N PHE A 53 -6.14 9.66 5.26
CA PHE A 53 -4.92 10.43 5.43
C PHE A 53 -5.21 11.84 5.94
N PHE A 54 -6.11 12.57 5.30
CA PHE A 54 -6.47 13.92 5.71
C PHE A 54 -7.29 13.98 7.01
N GLU A 55 -8.09 12.96 7.31
CA GLU A 55 -8.76 12.80 8.61
C GLU A 55 -7.75 12.77 9.76
N ILE A 56 -6.71 11.92 9.65
CA ILE A 56 -5.66 11.82 10.66
C ILE A 56 -4.94 13.16 10.86
N LEU A 57 -4.56 13.83 9.78
CA LEU A 57 -3.91 15.13 9.85
C LEU A 57 -4.77 16.15 10.61
N ARG A 58 -6.05 16.21 10.28
CA ARG A 58 -7.00 17.14 10.90
C ARG A 58 -7.23 16.82 12.38
N GLU A 59 -7.46 15.54 12.72
CA GLU A 59 -7.73 15.10 14.10
C GLU A 59 -6.56 15.36 15.04
N HIS A 60 -5.34 15.19 14.53
CA HIS A 60 -4.12 15.42 15.31
C HIS A 60 -3.52 16.82 15.12
N GLN A 61 -4.20 17.70 14.38
CA GLN A 61 -3.76 19.08 14.10
C GLN A 61 -2.35 19.14 13.49
N ILE A 62 -2.02 18.18 12.62
CA ILE A 62 -0.74 18.10 11.93
C ILE A 62 -0.85 18.84 10.59
N PRO A 63 -0.03 19.88 10.34
CA PRO A 63 0.03 20.53 9.04
C PRO A 63 0.46 19.55 7.94
N ALA A 64 -0.23 19.59 6.81
CA ALA A 64 0.01 18.63 5.73
C ALA A 64 1.44 18.72 5.15
N ASP A 65 2.05 19.89 5.15
CA ASP A 65 3.42 20.13 4.69
C ASP A 65 4.51 19.49 5.57
N GLN A 66 4.18 19.12 6.80
CA GLN A 66 5.09 18.36 7.66
C GLN A 66 5.26 16.89 7.25
N VAL A 67 4.36 16.35 6.42
CA VAL A 67 4.49 14.99 5.90
C VAL A 67 5.15 15.04 4.54
N ALA A 68 6.43 14.69 4.46
CA ALA A 68 7.24 14.82 3.26
C ALA A 68 6.86 13.83 2.15
N PHE A 69 6.53 12.59 2.50
CA PHE A 69 6.18 11.51 1.57
C PHE A 69 5.33 10.43 2.27
N ALA A 70 4.80 9.51 1.49
CA ALA A 70 4.14 8.32 1.98
C ALA A 70 4.81 7.04 1.46
N ILE A 71 4.78 5.97 2.25
CA ILE A 71 5.17 4.62 1.85
C ILE A 71 3.88 3.78 1.86
N ALA A 72 3.59 3.08 0.77
CA ALA A 72 2.40 2.26 0.64
C ALA A 72 2.78 0.79 0.38
N SER A 73 2.20 -0.12 1.14
CA SER A 73 2.45 -1.56 1.07
C SER A 73 1.16 -2.37 1.18
N GLY A 74 1.26 -3.68 1.07
CA GLY A 74 0.15 -4.61 1.11
C GLY A 74 -0.52 -4.78 -0.25
N MET A 75 -1.83 -4.98 -0.26
CA MET A 75 -2.60 -5.26 -1.47
C MET A 75 -2.75 -4.06 -2.42
N ILE A 76 -2.29 -2.87 -2.04
CA ILE A 76 -2.40 -1.64 -2.83
C ILE A 76 -1.66 -1.73 -4.17
N THR A 77 -0.66 -2.62 -4.26
CA THR A 77 0.15 -2.87 -5.47
C THR A 77 -0.29 -4.12 -6.26
N SER A 78 -1.40 -4.72 -5.90
CA SER A 78 -1.96 -5.87 -6.61
C SER A 78 -2.79 -5.44 -7.82
N GLU A 79 -3.19 -6.39 -8.65
CA GLU A 79 -4.09 -6.20 -9.81
C GLU A 79 -5.36 -5.41 -9.45
N VAL A 80 -5.89 -5.65 -8.26
CA VAL A 80 -7.10 -4.97 -7.73
C VAL A 80 -6.76 -3.79 -6.81
N GLY A 81 -5.49 -3.44 -6.68
CA GLY A 81 -5.01 -2.28 -5.94
C GLY A 81 -5.11 -0.97 -6.71
N LEU A 82 -4.48 0.08 -6.21
CA LEU A 82 -4.43 1.38 -6.90
C LEU A 82 -3.48 1.37 -8.10
N ILE A 83 -2.38 0.63 -7.99
CA ILE A 83 -1.40 0.46 -9.05
C ILE A 83 -0.94 -1.00 -9.07
N GLU A 84 -0.89 -1.60 -10.24
CA GLU A 84 -0.37 -2.95 -10.38
C GLU A 84 1.15 -2.91 -10.59
N ILE A 85 1.88 -3.57 -9.69
CA ILE A 85 3.34 -3.70 -9.78
C ILE A 85 3.68 -5.20 -9.70
N PRO A 86 4.43 -5.75 -10.65
CA PRO A 86 4.82 -7.16 -10.61
C PRO A 86 5.56 -7.49 -9.31
N HIS A 87 5.17 -8.59 -8.67
CA HIS A 87 5.84 -9.07 -7.45
C HIS A 87 7.30 -9.42 -7.71
N LEU A 88 8.15 -9.21 -6.73
CA LEU A 88 9.48 -9.81 -6.68
C LEU A 88 9.34 -11.33 -6.53
N VAL A 89 10.30 -12.08 -7.05
CA VAL A 89 10.32 -13.54 -6.91
C VAL A 89 11.33 -13.92 -5.83
N ALA A 90 10.89 -14.70 -4.85
CA ALA A 90 11.77 -15.19 -3.78
C ALA A 90 12.90 -16.09 -4.35
N PRO A 91 14.13 -16.03 -3.76
CA PRO A 91 14.49 -15.24 -2.60
C PRO A 91 14.64 -13.75 -2.95
N ALA A 92 14.11 -12.86 -2.11
CA ALA A 92 14.25 -11.42 -2.23
C ALA A 92 14.51 -10.85 -0.84
N GLY A 93 15.59 -10.11 -0.70
CA GLY A 93 16.00 -9.47 0.54
C GLY A 93 15.80 -7.95 0.48
N LEU A 94 16.41 -7.25 1.43
CA LEU A 94 16.31 -5.80 1.52
C LEU A 94 16.81 -5.07 0.26
N PRO A 95 17.92 -5.49 -0.40
CA PRO A 95 18.36 -4.85 -1.64
C PRO A 95 17.30 -4.91 -2.75
N GLU A 96 16.74 -6.11 -3.01
CA GLU A 96 15.74 -6.31 -4.06
C GLU A 96 14.44 -5.55 -3.76
N LEU A 97 14.05 -5.48 -2.48
CA LEU A 97 12.90 -4.69 -2.05
C LEU A 97 13.15 -3.19 -2.27
N SER A 98 14.34 -2.71 -1.90
CA SER A 98 14.73 -1.30 -2.06
C SER A 98 14.77 -0.89 -3.55
N ASP A 99 15.42 -1.69 -4.38
CA ASP A 99 15.53 -1.45 -5.83
C ASP A 99 14.17 -1.57 -6.53
N GLY A 100 13.25 -2.32 -5.92
CA GLY A 100 11.89 -2.54 -6.43
C GLY A 100 10.88 -1.47 -6.03
N ILE A 101 11.24 -0.46 -5.25
CA ILE A 101 10.34 0.61 -4.87
C ILE A 101 9.97 1.45 -6.10
N LEU A 102 8.67 1.70 -6.25
CA LEU A 102 8.16 2.60 -7.28
C LEU A 102 7.72 3.93 -6.65
N GLU A 103 8.39 5.02 -7.01
CA GLU A 103 7.93 6.36 -6.68
C GLU A 103 6.86 6.82 -7.66
N VAL A 104 5.74 7.28 -7.13
CA VAL A 104 4.63 7.84 -7.90
C VAL A 104 4.27 9.21 -7.33
N SER A 105 4.42 10.24 -8.15
CA SER A 105 3.99 11.62 -7.84
C SER A 105 2.69 12.02 -8.55
N ASP A 106 2.16 11.12 -9.39
CA ASP A 106 0.90 11.32 -10.09
C ASP A 106 -0.29 11.28 -9.11
N GLN A 107 -0.92 12.44 -8.96
CA GLN A 107 -2.06 12.63 -8.05
C GLN A 107 -3.33 11.90 -8.55
N SER A 108 -3.35 11.38 -9.76
CA SER A 108 -4.47 10.56 -10.26
C SER A 108 -4.45 9.15 -9.63
N VAL A 109 -3.29 8.66 -9.21
CA VAL A 109 -3.13 7.37 -8.53
C VAL A 109 -3.54 7.48 -7.07
N LEU A 110 -2.93 8.43 -6.33
CA LEU A 110 -3.26 8.68 -4.93
C LEU A 110 -3.01 10.16 -4.58
N PRO A 111 -4.08 10.98 -4.48
CA PRO A 111 -3.97 12.44 -4.38
C PRO A 111 -3.65 12.92 -2.96
N LEU A 112 -2.44 12.63 -2.47
CA LEU A 112 -1.96 13.09 -1.17
C LEU A 112 -1.20 14.42 -1.22
N GLY A 113 -0.93 14.96 -2.43
CA GLY A 113 -0.14 16.17 -2.62
C GLY A 113 1.37 15.98 -2.39
N ARG A 114 1.85 14.74 -2.41
CA ARG A 114 3.25 14.35 -2.16
C ARG A 114 3.62 13.05 -2.86
N PRO A 115 4.93 12.73 -2.99
CA PRO A 115 5.36 11.44 -3.52
C PRO A 115 4.88 10.27 -2.67
N VAL A 116 4.48 9.19 -3.33
CA VAL A 116 4.14 7.91 -2.68
C VAL A 116 5.07 6.84 -3.20
N TYR A 117 5.74 6.16 -2.29
CA TYR A 117 6.65 5.06 -2.55
C TYR A 117 5.92 3.72 -2.37
N PHE A 118 5.66 3.02 -3.45
CA PHE A 118 4.97 1.73 -3.42
C PHE A 118 5.96 0.59 -3.27
N ILE A 119 5.78 -0.22 -2.22
CA ILE A 119 6.58 -1.40 -1.95
C ILE A 119 5.98 -2.60 -2.69
N ARG A 120 6.81 -3.32 -3.44
CA ARG A 120 6.39 -4.51 -4.19
C ARG A 120 6.18 -5.69 -3.25
N GLY A 121 5.16 -6.50 -3.53
CA GLY A 121 4.98 -7.80 -2.89
C GLY A 121 6.07 -8.79 -3.31
N VAL A 122 6.23 -9.85 -2.52
CA VAL A 122 7.13 -10.98 -2.83
C VAL A 122 6.31 -12.24 -3.01
N ARG A 123 6.61 -13.04 -4.03
CA ARG A 123 5.95 -14.30 -4.32
C ARG A 123 6.94 -15.45 -4.47
N ASN A 124 6.50 -16.67 -4.21
CA ASN A 124 7.27 -17.86 -4.55
C ASN A 124 7.23 -18.13 -6.05
N ARG A 125 8.31 -18.72 -6.55
CA ARG A 125 8.34 -19.36 -7.87
C ARG A 125 7.84 -20.79 -7.72
N TYR A 126 6.67 -21.10 -8.29
CA TYR A 126 6.19 -22.47 -8.39
C TYR A 126 6.53 -23.04 -9.78
N PRO A 127 6.96 -24.32 -9.87
CA PRO A 127 7.04 -25.04 -11.13
C PRO A 127 5.65 -25.13 -11.81
N GLU A 128 5.60 -25.10 -13.14
CA GLU A 128 4.37 -25.23 -13.92
C GLU A 128 3.47 -26.44 -13.53
N PRO A 129 3.99 -27.64 -13.19
CA PRO A 129 3.17 -28.77 -12.76
C PRO A 129 2.36 -28.50 -11.48
N VAL A 130 2.85 -27.62 -10.60
CA VAL A 130 2.18 -27.24 -9.35
C VAL A 130 0.98 -26.32 -9.64
N ARG A 131 1.03 -25.52 -10.70
CA ARG A 131 -0.12 -24.71 -11.17
C ARG A 131 -1.29 -25.58 -11.62
N ALA A 132 -1.00 -26.70 -12.29
CA ALA A 132 -2.03 -27.64 -12.76
C ALA A 132 -2.80 -28.34 -11.62
N GLN A 133 -2.27 -28.31 -10.39
CA GLN A 133 -2.87 -28.92 -9.21
C GLN A 133 -3.67 -27.93 -8.34
N ASN A 134 -4.03 -26.73 -8.86
CA ASN A 134 -4.79 -25.69 -8.14
C ASN A 134 -4.15 -25.23 -6.80
N LEU A 135 -2.84 -25.38 -6.64
CA LEU A 135 -2.15 -24.77 -5.50
C LEU A 135 -2.12 -23.26 -5.65
N ARG A 136 -2.74 -22.56 -4.72
CA ARG A 136 -2.74 -21.11 -4.70
C ARG A 136 -1.30 -20.62 -4.51
N GLN A 137 -0.94 -19.64 -5.33
CA GLN A 137 0.30 -18.90 -5.12
C GLN A 137 0.22 -18.15 -3.79
N VAL A 138 1.20 -18.33 -2.93
CA VAL A 138 1.24 -17.64 -1.64
C VAL A 138 2.07 -16.36 -1.82
N ASP A 139 1.45 -15.24 -1.57
CA ASP A 139 2.12 -13.94 -1.48
C ASP A 139 2.56 -13.72 -0.03
N PHE A 140 3.86 -13.60 0.21
CA PHE A 140 4.41 -13.44 1.56
C PHE A 140 4.16 -12.05 2.18
N MET A 141 3.86 -11.07 1.34
CA MET A 141 3.64 -9.68 1.79
C MET A 141 2.15 -9.31 1.76
N ARG A 142 1.26 -10.30 1.80
CA ARG A 142 -0.13 -10.02 2.13
C ARG A 142 -0.16 -9.71 3.62
N GLY A 143 -0.40 -8.47 3.97
CA GLY A 143 -0.66 -8.08 5.35
C GLY A 143 -2.01 -8.66 5.81
N GLU A 144 -2.04 -9.92 6.18
CA GLU A 144 -3.12 -10.53 6.95
C GLU A 144 -2.78 -10.53 8.43
#